data_065dea3d11dedbb1207ff75e57193f0b
#
_entry.id   065dea3d11dedbb1207ff75e57193f0b
#
_cell.length_a   1.000
_cell.length_b   1.000
_cell.length_c   1.000
_cell.angle_alpha   90.00
_cell.angle_beta   90.00
_cell.angle_gamma   90.00
#
_symmetry.space_group_name_H-M   'P 1'
#
loop_
_entity.id
_entity.type
_entity.pdbx_description
1 polymer ?
#
loop_
_entity_poly.entity_id
_entity_poly.type
_entity_poly.pdbx_seq_one_letter_code
_entity_poly.pdbx_strand_id
1 'polypeptide(L)'
;MVHRRASVKKLQAGDPVYFCFCNMAQFKQYKLGFDRMFNISHVSTQAADVQQAAIDAQQAALGAVRPGVAAEAVADAANEVYRDRGYSPSYRTGRSIGMAYLETPELKSGDRTILQAGMTFAVDGGISVDGQYGGRIGDSIVVTAEGFEYLTEFPREVVVIGS
;
A
#
# COMPACT_ATOMS: atom_id res chain seq x y z
N MET A 1 10.91 -4.06 1.73
CA MET A 1 10.84 -4.94 2.93
C MET A 1 10.12 -6.21 2.55
N VAL A 2 10.70 -7.33 2.81
CA VAL A 2 10.11 -8.64 2.55
C VAL A 2 9.57 -9.19 3.87
N HIS A 3 8.54 -10.02 3.80
CA HIS A 3 7.98 -10.69 4.97
C HIS A 3 9.07 -11.42 5.77
N ARG A 4 9.16 -11.14 7.05
CA ARG A 4 10.05 -11.84 7.97
C ARG A 4 9.24 -12.71 8.92
N ARG A 5 9.81 -13.82 9.35
CA ARG A 5 9.23 -14.62 10.43
C ARG A 5 9.26 -13.81 11.74
N ALA A 6 8.28 -14.07 12.60
CA ALA A 6 8.29 -13.54 13.96
C ALA A 6 9.63 -13.90 14.65
N SER A 7 10.14 -13.00 15.47
CA SER A 7 11.37 -13.18 16.23
C SER A 7 11.07 -13.03 17.72
N VAL A 8 12.08 -13.29 18.54
CA VAL A 8 12.01 -13.06 20.00
C VAL A 8 12.26 -11.59 20.40
N LYS A 9 12.37 -10.68 19.41
CA LYS A 9 12.53 -9.25 19.68
C LYS A 9 11.33 -8.75 20.44
N LYS A 10 11.55 -8.13 21.60
CA LYS A 10 10.53 -7.37 22.32
C LYS A 10 10.42 -5.97 21.70
N LEU A 11 9.21 -5.50 21.53
CA LEU A 11 8.94 -4.14 21.06
C LEU A 11 9.44 -3.12 22.08
N GLN A 12 10.04 -2.06 21.58
CA GLN A 12 10.57 -0.93 22.35
C GLN A 12 10.00 0.38 21.84
N ALA A 13 10.03 1.41 22.68
CA ALA A 13 9.65 2.76 22.27
C ALA A 13 10.45 3.19 21.01
N GLY A 14 9.75 3.74 20.02
CA GLY A 14 10.29 4.11 18.71
C GLY A 14 10.34 2.99 17.67
N ASP A 15 10.01 1.75 18.02
CA ASP A 15 9.96 0.66 17.04
C ASP A 15 8.76 0.86 16.07
N PRO A 16 8.99 0.76 14.75
CA PRO A 16 7.89 0.62 13.80
C PRO A 16 7.43 -0.84 13.75
N VAL A 17 6.12 -1.04 13.75
CA VAL A 17 5.50 -2.35 13.62
C VAL A 17 4.67 -2.37 12.34
N TYR A 18 5.00 -3.26 11.44
CA TYR A 18 4.28 -3.45 10.20
C TYR A 18 3.36 -4.68 10.28
N PHE A 19 2.09 -4.46 10.02
CA PHE A 19 1.09 -5.51 9.89
C PHE A 19 0.66 -5.65 8.43
N CYS A 20 0.86 -6.86 7.88
CA CYS A 20 0.36 -7.24 6.57
C CYS A 20 -0.67 -8.36 6.75
N PHE A 21 -1.90 -8.06 6.44
CA PHE A 21 -3.01 -9.03 6.46
C PHE A 21 -3.25 -9.63 5.07
N CYS A 22 -2.17 -9.80 4.35
CA CYS A 22 -2.20 -10.32 3.01
C CYS A 22 -2.54 -11.80 3.00
N ASN A 23 -3.53 -12.20 2.20
CA ASN A 23 -3.98 -13.58 2.05
C ASN A 23 -4.57 -14.22 3.34
N MET A 24 -4.82 -13.44 4.39
CA MET A 24 -5.38 -13.95 5.65
C MET A 24 -6.90 -13.88 5.69
N ALA A 25 -7.48 -12.80 5.17
CA ALA A 25 -8.93 -12.65 5.14
C ALA A 25 -9.51 -13.33 3.89
N GLN A 26 -10.50 -14.18 4.10
CA GLN A 26 -11.17 -14.88 3.02
C GLN A 26 -12.68 -14.86 3.24
N PHE A 27 -13.40 -14.36 2.26
CA PHE A 27 -14.84 -14.55 2.18
C PHE A 27 -15.14 -15.32 0.89
N LYS A 28 -15.72 -16.49 0.99
CA LYS A 28 -15.97 -17.40 -0.15
C LYS A 28 -14.72 -17.58 -1.03
N GLN A 29 -13.55 -17.72 -0.41
CA GLN A 29 -12.24 -17.88 -1.07
C GLN A 29 -11.64 -16.57 -1.65
N TYR A 30 -12.34 -15.44 -1.67
CA TYR A 30 -11.78 -14.19 -2.11
C TYR A 30 -10.69 -13.67 -1.15
N LYS A 31 -9.63 -13.14 -1.72
CA LYS A 31 -8.47 -12.63 -0.98
C LYS A 31 -8.56 -11.12 -0.84
N LEU A 32 -8.07 -10.63 0.29
CA LEU A 32 -7.86 -9.19 0.53
C LEU A 32 -6.36 -8.91 0.70
N GLY A 33 -5.95 -7.68 0.38
CA GLY A 33 -4.67 -7.09 0.74
C GLY A 33 -4.92 -5.88 1.64
N PHE A 34 -4.33 -5.90 2.84
CA PHE A 34 -4.47 -4.84 3.82
C PHE A 34 -3.19 -4.70 4.62
N ASP A 35 -2.64 -3.50 4.65
CA ASP A 35 -1.38 -3.21 5.32
C ASP A 35 -1.48 -1.95 6.17
N ARG A 36 -0.92 -1.99 7.37
CA ARG A 36 -0.78 -0.81 8.24
C ARG A 36 0.54 -0.83 9.00
N MET A 37 1.00 0.37 9.34
CA MET A 37 2.14 0.56 10.23
C MET A 37 1.71 1.28 11.51
N PHE A 38 2.34 0.89 12.61
CA PHE A 38 2.19 1.49 13.92
C PHE A 38 3.56 1.81 14.48
N ASN A 39 3.68 2.89 15.25
CA ASN A 39 4.91 3.27 15.92
C ASN A 39 4.68 3.16 17.42
N ILE A 40 5.61 2.55 18.15
CA ILE A 40 5.49 2.34 19.59
C ILE A 40 5.94 3.61 20.32
N SER A 41 5.06 4.20 21.13
CA SER A 41 5.25 5.38 21.99
C SER A 41 5.58 6.67 21.25
N HIS A 42 6.41 6.66 20.21
CA HIS A 42 6.75 7.83 19.40
C HIS A 42 7.24 7.43 18.01
N VAL A 43 7.29 8.40 17.11
CA VAL A 43 7.89 8.28 15.77
C VAL A 43 8.85 9.44 15.55
N SER A 44 10.02 9.17 14.96
CA SER A 44 10.94 10.25 14.58
C SER A 44 10.39 11.03 13.38
N THR A 45 10.80 12.29 13.23
CA THR A 45 10.38 13.13 12.10
C THR A 45 10.69 12.47 10.76
N GLN A 46 11.87 11.87 10.61
CA GLN A 46 12.28 11.21 9.37
C GLN A 46 11.41 9.96 9.09
N ALA A 47 11.13 9.14 10.12
CA ALA A 47 10.28 7.96 9.96
C ALA A 47 8.84 8.36 9.61
N ALA A 48 8.32 9.40 10.26
CA ALA A 48 6.99 9.94 9.95
C ALA A 48 6.89 10.47 8.52
N ASP A 49 7.92 11.19 8.03
CA ASP A 49 7.95 11.70 6.66
C ASP A 49 7.95 10.58 5.63
N VAL A 50 8.74 9.52 5.85
CA VAL A 50 8.78 8.34 4.97
C VAL A 50 7.43 7.59 4.98
N GLN A 51 6.80 7.46 6.15
CA GLN A 51 5.46 6.85 6.25
C GLN A 51 4.41 7.71 5.55
N GLN A 52 4.47 9.03 5.72
CA GLN A 52 3.56 9.97 5.05
C GLN A 52 3.74 9.94 3.54
N ALA A 53 4.99 9.84 3.05
CA ALA A 53 5.25 9.70 1.62
C ALA A 53 4.60 8.43 1.02
N ALA A 54 4.59 7.33 1.76
CA ALA A 54 3.90 6.11 1.33
C ALA A 54 2.37 6.30 1.29
N ILE A 55 1.80 7.01 2.27
CA ILE A 55 0.37 7.33 2.33
C ILE A 55 -0.02 8.22 1.14
N ASP A 56 0.73 9.30 0.90
CA ASP A 56 0.44 10.26 -0.17
C ASP A 56 0.55 9.60 -1.56
N ALA A 57 1.54 8.73 -1.75
CA ALA A 57 1.69 7.97 -2.98
C ALA A 57 0.52 7.00 -3.22
N GLN A 58 0.04 6.31 -2.17
CA GLN A 58 -1.16 5.48 -2.28
C GLN A 58 -2.39 6.33 -2.64
N GLN A 59 -2.57 7.50 -2.01
CA GLN A 59 -3.69 8.39 -2.31
C GLN A 59 -3.64 8.91 -3.74
N ALA A 60 -2.45 9.24 -4.26
CA ALA A 60 -2.27 9.64 -5.66
C ALA A 60 -2.63 8.50 -6.62
N ALA A 61 -2.18 7.27 -6.33
CA ALA A 61 -2.57 6.09 -7.09
C ALA A 61 -4.09 5.89 -7.11
N LEU A 62 -4.72 5.93 -5.93
CA LEU A 62 -6.18 5.77 -5.77
C LEU A 62 -6.94 6.85 -6.55
N GLY A 63 -6.48 8.11 -6.51
CA GLY A 63 -7.06 9.21 -7.28
C GLY A 63 -7.00 9.00 -8.81
N ALA A 64 -6.10 8.15 -9.30
CA ALA A 64 -5.99 7.79 -10.72
C ALA A 64 -6.87 6.60 -11.11
N VAL A 65 -7.40 5.83 -10.15
CA VAL A 65 -8.20 4.62 -10.42
C VAL A 65 -9.58 4.99 -10.99
N ARG A 66 -9.84 4.57 -12.21
CA ARG A 66 -11.17 4.62 -12.85
C ARG A 66 -11.18 3.71 -14.08
N PRO A 67 -12.35 3.30 -14.57
CA PRO A 67 -12.44 2.57 -15.86
C PRO A 67 -11.79 3.36 -17.01
N GLY A 68 -11.15 2.65 -17.92
CA GLY A 68 -10.49 3.24 -19.10
C GLY A 68 -9.06 3.70 -18.88
N VAL A 69 -8.56 3.71 -17.65
CA VAL A 69 -7.17 4.05 -17.32
C VAL A 69 -6.28 2.80 -17.43
N ALA A 70 -5.07 2.95 -17.96
CA ALA A 70 -4.09 1.88 -17.97
C ALA A 70 -3.51 1.64 -16.55
N ALA A 71 -3.22 0.38 -16.22
CA ALA A 71 -2.68 0.01 -14.92
C ALA A 71 -1.34 0.73 -14.60
N GLU A 72 -0.49 0.94 -15.62
CA GLU A 72 0.76 1.71 -15.48
C GLU A 72 0.50 3.17 -15.06
N ALA A 73 -0.56 3.82 -15.54
CA ALA A 73 -0.86 5.21 -15.20
C ALA A 73 -1.21 5.39 -13.71
N VAL A 74 -1.82 4.37 -13.09
CA VAL A 74 -2.06 4.36 -11.63
C VAL A 74 -0.74 4.27 -10.87
N ALA A 75 0.18 3.44 -11.36
CA ALA A 75 1.52 3.32 -10.76
C ALA A 75 2.35 4.60 -10.96
N ASP A 76 2.23 5.25 -12.11
CA ASP A 76 2.98 6.48 -12.42
C ASP A 76 2.56 7.63 -11.50
N ALA A 77 1.28 7.74 -11.15
CA ALA A 77 0.78 8.72 -10.18
C ALA A 77 1.43 8.56 -8.80
N ALA A 78 1.57 7.33 -8.30
CA ALA A 78 2.30 7.07 -7.04
C ALA A 78 3.80 7.37 -7.17
N ASN A 79 4.40 6.97 -8.29
CA ASN A 79 5.82 7.15 -8.56
C ASN A 79 6.22 8.64 -8.66
N GLU A 80 5.33 9.50 -9.13
CA GLU A 80 5.54 10.94 -9.18
C GLU A 80 5.68 11.52 -7.77
N VAL A 81 4.79 11.15 -6.84
CA VAL A 81 4.88 11.57 -5.43
C VAL A 81 6.21 11.17 -4.81
N TYR A 82 6.70 9.96 -5.08
CA TYR A 82 8.00 9.54 -4.56
C TYR A 82 9.14 10.38 -5.15
N ARG A 83 9.15 10.62 -6.46
CA ARG A 83 10.18 11.43 -7.11
C ARG A 83 10.22 12.86 -6.59
N ASP A 84 9.05 13.48 -6.42
CA ASP A 84 8.93 14.86 -5.93
C ASP A 84 9.45 15.01 -4.50
N ARG A 85 9.36 13.94 -3.69
CA ARG A 85 9.93 13.89 -2.34
C ARG A 85 11.39 13.40 -2.31
N GLY A 86 12.02 13.18 -3.46
CA GLY A 86 13.41 12.72 -3.56
C GLY A 86 13.61 11.23 -3.26
N TYR A 87 12.54 10.44 -3.31
CA TYR A 87 12.60 8.99 -3.11
C TYR A 87 12.58 8.24 -4.44
N SER A 88 13.15 7.04 -4.44
CA SER A 88 13.10 6.14 -5.58
C SER A 88 12.00 5.09 -5.37
N PRO A 89 11.07 4.91 -6.32
CA PRO A 89 10.11 3.84 -6.27
C PRO A 89 10.80 2.47 -6.19
N SER A 90 10.44 1.66 -5.21
CA SER A 90 11.11 0.38 -4.95
C SER A 90 10.21 -0.85 -5.11
N TYR A 91 8.92 -0.63 -5.40
CA TYR A 91 7.93 -1.69 -5.44
C TYR A 91 6.78 -1.34 -6.38
N ARG A 92 6.01 -2.34 -6.84
CA ARG A 92 4.76 -2.08 -7.55
C ARG A 92 3.76 -1.36 -6.66
N THR A 93 2.92 -0.54 -7.25
CA THR A 93 1.89 0.22 -6.54
C THR A 93 0.69 -0.64 -6.13
N GLY A 94 0.47 -1.75 -6.83
CA GLY A 94 -0.62 -2.65 -6.48
C GLY A 94 -0.70 -3.87 -7.38
N ARG A 95 -1.71 -4.67 -7.13
CA ARG A 95 -2.00 -5.89 -7.88
C ARG A 95 -3.47 -6.19 -7.88
N SER A 96 -3.96 -6.83 -8.91
CA SER A 96 -5.29 -7.44 -8.88
C SER A 96 -5.33 -8.56 -7.83
N ILE A 97 -6.48 -8.67 -7.19
CA ILE A 97 -6.80 -9.69 -6.19
C ILE A 97 -8.16 -10.30 -6.53
N GLY A 98 -8.38 -11.53 -6.15
CA GLY A 98 -9.63 -12.22 -6.36
C GLY A 98 -9.59 -13.58 -5.70
N MET A 99 -9.65 -14.64 -6.47
CA MET A 99 -9.49 -16.02 -5.98
C MET A 99 -8.03 -16.30 -5.60
N ALA A 100 -7.07 -15.66 -6.28
CA ALA A 100 -5.68 -15.65 -5.87
C ALA A 100 -5.31 -14.32 -5.18
N TYR A 101 -4.25 -14.37 -4.38
CA TYR A 101 -3.70 -13.21 -3.69
C TYR A 101 -2.95 -12.27 -4.64
N LEU A 102 -2.48 -12.80 -5.76
CA LEU A 102 -1.79 -12.05 -6.80
C LEU A 102 -2.33 -12.51 -8.15
N GLU A 103 -3.02 -11.60 -8.81
CA GLU A 103 -3.56 -11.79 -10.15
C GLU A 103 -3.07 -10.64 -11.06
N THR A 104 -3.30 -10.78 -12.35
CA THR A 104 -3.08 -9.72 -13.34
C THR A 104 -4.38 -8.94 -13.55
N PRO A 105 -4.30 -7.63 -13.86
CA PRO A 105 -3.08 -6.82 -14.03
C PRO A 105 -2.41 -6.43 -12.72
N GLU A 106 -1.13 -6.02 -12.82
CA GLU A 106 -0.44 -5.36 -11.73
C GLU A 106 -0.38 -3.84 -11.98
N LEU A 107 -0.58 -3.04 -10.93
CA LEU A 107 -0.37 -1.59 -10.99
C LEU A 107 1.13 -1.30 -10.91
N LYS A 108 1.79 -1.38 -12.06
CA LYS A 108 3.25 -1.17 -12.21
C LYS A 108 3.57 -0.61 -13.59
N SER A 109 4.73 0.02 -13.72
CA SER A 109 5.23 0.50 -15.01
C SER A 109 5.28 -0.64 -16.04
N GLY A 110 4.80 -0.37 -17.25
CA GLY A 110 4.77 -1.31 -18.38
C GLY A 110 3.51 -2.19 -18.44
N ASP A 111 2.65 -2.20 -17.44
CA ASP A 111 1.36 -2.90 -17.52
C ASP A 111 0.30 -1.97 -18.13
N ARG A 112 -0.01 -2.21 -19.40
CA ARG A 112 -0.95 -1.39 -20.18
C ARG A 112 -2.39 -1.90 -20.16
N THR A 113 -2.69 -2.86 -19.31
CA THR A 113 -4.05 -3.37 -19.17
C THR A 113 -5.00 -2.26 -18.74
N ILE A 114 -6.09 -2.12 -19.45
CA ILE A 114 -7.11 -1.09 -19.17
C ILE A 114 -7.99 -1.57 -18.02
N LEU A 115 -8.10 -0.73 -16.98
CA LEU A 115 -8.96 -0.99 -15.84
C LEU A 115 -10.44 -0.98 -16.26
N GLN A 116 -11.19 -1.89 -15.69
CA GLN A 116 -12.63 -2.04 -15.93
C GLN A 116 -13.39 -2.05 -14.60
N ALA A 117 -14.63 -1.58 -14.62
CA ALA A 117 -15.51 -1.69 -13.47
C ALA A 117 -15.68 -3.15 -13.05
N GLY A 118 -15.68 -3.40 -11.73
CA GLY A 118 -15.73 -4.73 -11.13
C GLY A 118 -14.36 -5.35 -10.87
N MET A 119 -13.26 -4.83 -11.43
CA MET A 119 -11.91 -5.27 -11.06
C MET A 119 -11.60 -4.91 -9.61
N THR A 120 -10.93 -5.81 -8.90
CA THR A 120 -10.51 -5.62 -7.52
C THR A 120 -8.98 -5.58 -7.41
N PHE A 121 -8.49 -4.65 -6.62
CA PHE A 121 -7.06 -4.45 -6.42
C PHE A 121 -6.72 -4.32 -4.94
N ALA A 122 -5.54 -4.79 -4.56
CA ALA A 122 -4.83 -4.26 -3.41
C ALA A 122 -3.91 -3.14 -3.91
N VAL A 123 -4.13 -1.91 -3.42
CA VAL A 123 -3.35 -0.73 -3.77
C VAL A 123 -2.46 -0.37 -2.61
N ASP A 124 -1.17 -0.41 -2.86
CA ASP A 124 -0.13 -0.27 -1.85
C ASP A 124 0.61 1.06 -2.02
N GLY A 125 0.92 1.73 -0.90
CA GLY A 125 2.00 2.71 -0.80
C GLY A 125 3.18 2.04 -0.10
N GLY A 126 4.38 2.15 -0.65
CA GLY A 126 5.53 1.48 -0.05
C GLY A 126 6.86 2.08 -0.46
N ILE A 127 7.68 2.38 0.54
CA ILE A 127 9.02 2.93 0.35
C ILE A 127 9.96 2.40 1.43
N SER A 128 11.22 2.27 1.10
CA SER A 128 12.28 1.91 2.04
C SER A 128 13.48 2.81 1.84
N VAL A 129 14.00 3.33 2.94
CA VAL A 129 15.30 3.97 3.01
C VAL A 129 16.25 2.98 3.68
N ASP A 130 17.20 2.46 2.91
CA ASP A 130 18.04 1.32 3.32
C ASP A 130 18.75 1.56 4.65
N GLY A 131 18.61 0.58 5.55
CA GLY A 131 19.21 0.59 6.87
C GLY A 131 18.62 1.61 7.86
N GLN A 132 17.58 2.35 7.47
CA GLN A 132 17.00 3.42 8.28
C GLN A 132 15.51 3.24 8.52
N TYR A 133 14.67 3.61 7.55
CA TYR A 133 13.23 3.71 7.71
C TYR A 133 12.46 3.02 6.59
N GLY A 134 11.20 2.73 6.84
CA GLY A 134 10.26 2.30 5.82
C GLY A 134 8.87 2.83 6.10
N GLY A 135 8.11 3.08 5.03
CA GLY A 135 6.70 3.42 5.08
C GLY A 135 5.91 2.39 4.26
N ARG A 136 4.80 1.95 4.78
CA ARG A 136 3.91 1.04 4.07
C ARG A 136 2.45 1.23 4.48
N ILE A 137 1.59 1.24 3.48
CA ILE A 137 0.14 1.23 3.62
C ILE A 137 -0.46 0.43 2.47
N GLY A 138 -1.56 -0.27 2.70
CA GLY A 138 -2.27 -1.01 1.65
C GLY A 138 -3.76 -1.12 1.96
N ASP A 139 -4.57 -0.97 0.94
CA ASP A 139 -6.03 -1.15 0.99
C ASP A 139 -6.51 -1.98 -0.18
N SER A 140 -7.57 -2.76 0.05
CA SER A 140 -8.32 -3.40 -1.03
C SER A 140 -9.43 -2.48 -1.51
N ILE A 141 -9.60 -2.43 -2.83
CA ILE A 141 -10.61 -1.63 -3.51
C ILE A 141 -11.33 -2.44 -4.59
N VAL A 142 -12.50 -1.95 -4.99
CA VAL A 142 -13.16 -2.34 -6.23
C VAL A 142 -13.26 -1.12 -7.15
N VAL A 143 -12.98 -1.30 -8.44
CA VAL A 143 -13.19 -0.27 -9.45
C VAL A 143 -14.68 -0.15 -9.73
N THR A 144 -15.24 1.04 -9.57
CA THR A 144 -16.66 1.35 -9.86
C THR A 144 -16.81 1.94 -11.28
N ALA A 145 -17.99 2.35 -11.64
CA ALA A 145 -18.25 2.99 -12.94
C ALA A 145 -17.53 4.34 -13.08
N GLU A 146 -17.29 5.05 -11.97
CA GLU A 146 -16.77 6.43 -11.96
C GLU A 146 -15.42 6.59 -11.22
N GLY A 147 -14.95 5.54 -10.54
CA GLY A 147 -13.74 5.59 -9.72
C GLY A 147 -13.50 4.28 -8.98
N PHE A 148 -13.50 4.33 -7.66
CA PHE A 148 -13.32 3.14 -6.82
C PHE A 148 -14.10 3.25 -5.51
N GLU A 149 -14.27 2.10 -4.86
CA GLU A 149 -14.75 1.98 -3.48
C GLU A 149 -13.77 1.16 -2.64
N TYR A 150 -13.57 1.55 -1.38
CA TYR A 150 -12.78 0.77 -0.45
C TYR A 150 -13.51 -0.50 -0.01
N LEU A 151 -12.80 -1.61 0.03
CA LEU A 151 -13.22 -2.87 0.64
C LEU A 151 -12.65 -3.06 2.05
N THR A 152 -11.79 -2.14 2.49
CA THR A 152 -11.16 -2.13 3.81
C THR A 152 -11.37 -0.77 4.48
N GLU A 153 -11.79 -0.81 5.76
CA GLU A 153 -12.02 0.39 6.57
C GLU A 153 -11.07 0.39 7.77
N PHE A 154 -10.08 1.26 7.75
CA PHE A 154 -9.17 1.50 8.86
C PHE A 154 -8.46 2.86 8.67
N PRO A 155 -8.09 3.58 9.72
CA PRO A 155 -7.36 4.84 9.61
C PRO A 155 -6.12 4.73 8.71
N ARG A 156 -5.86 5.80 7.91
CA ARG A 156 -4.79 5.87 6.90
C ARG A 156 -3.74 6.92 7.25
N GLU A 157 -3.58 7.21 8.49
CA GLU A 157 -2.63 8.17 9.03
C GLU A 157 -1.42 7.47 9.65
N VAL A 158 -0.39 8.24 9.98
CA VAL A 158 0.74 7.76 10.78
C VAL A 158 0.25 7.54 12.22
N VAL A 159 0.25 6.29 12.66
CA VAL A 159 -0.31 5.90 13.96
C VAL A 159 0.81 5.69 14.99
N VAL A 160 0.64 6.29 16.17
CA VAL A 160 1.47 6.05 17.37
C VAL A 160 0.61 5.39 18.42
N ILE A 161 1.09 4.33 19.05
CA ILE A 161 0.39 3.57 20.08
C ILE A 161 1.22 3.45 21.35
N GLY A 162 0.57 3.43 22.51
CA GLY A 162 1.23 3.23 23.81
C GLY A 162 2.01 4.44 24.30
N SER A 163 1.52 5.66 24.03
CA SER A 163 2.05 6.90 24.62
C SER A 163 1.59 7.07 26.05
#